data_6240dc3d83718d9eb16ad6cdc6203f90
#
_entry.id   6240dc3d83718d9eb16ad6cdc6203f90
#
_cell.length_a   1.000
_cell.length_b   1.000
_cell.length_c   1.000
_cell.angle_alpha   90.00
_cell.angle_beta   90.00
_cell.angle_gamma   90.00
#
_symmetry.space_group_name_H-M   'P 1'
#
loop_
_entity.id
_entity.type
_entity.pdbx_description
1 polymer ?
#
loop_
_entity_poly.entity_id
_entity_poly.type
_entity_poly.pdbx_seq_one_letter_code
_entity_poly.pdbx_strand_id
1 'polypeptide(L)'
;MKSAYELAMERLEKGSPSISLSADQKKEIAEIDSVYRAKIAEKELFLKDQIRKARHAGNLEEGESLEKQLVSEIRRLREDCEAKKEKLRASFGR
;
A
#
# COMPACT_ATOMS: atom_id res chain seq x y z
N MET A 1 -23.28 6.60 -16.50
CA MET A 1 -22.92 7.99 -16.81
C MET A 1 -21.64 8.37 -16.09
N LYS A 2 -20.68 8.89 -16.81
CA LYS A 2 -19.40 9.28 -16.21
C LYS A 2 -19.51 10.61 -15.50
N SER A 3 -18.82 10.75 -14.38
CA SER A 3 -18.78 12.01 -13.66
C SER A 3 -17.95 13.04 -14.45
N ALA A 4 -18.09 14.31 -14.10
CA ALA A 4 -17.28 15.37 -14.71
C ALA A 4 -15.78 15.13 -14.48
N TYR A 5 -15.44 14.55 -13.34
CA TYR A 5 -14.06 14.20 -13.01
C TYR A 5 -13.53 13.11 -13.96
N GLU A 6 -14.30 12.07 -14.19
CA GLU A 6 -13.92 10.98 -15.09
C GLU A 6 -13.73 11.46 -16.51
N LEU A 7 -14.62 12.33 -17.00
CA LEU A 7 -14.49 12.93 -18.31
C LEU A 7 -13.24 13.78 -18.44
N ALA A 8 -12.93 14.55 -17.39
CA ALA A 8 -11.70 15.36 -17.37
C ALA A 8 -10.47 14.48 -17.40
N MET A 9 -10.47 13.38 -16.66
CA MET A 9 -9.35 12.43 -16.65
C MET A 9 -9.17 11.77 -18.02
N GLU A 10 -10.25 11.37 -18.67
CA GLU A 10 -10.18 10.82 -20.02
C GLU A 10 -9.58 11.80 -21.02
N ARG A 11 -9.97 13.06 -20.95
CA ARG A 11 -9.42 14.09 -21.82
C ARG A 11 -7.93 14.32 -21.59
N LEU A 12 -7.52 14.30 -20.34
CA LEU A 12 -6.11 14.43 -19.97
C LEU A 12 -5.30 13.27 -20.50
N GLU A 13 -5.79 12.07 -20.37
CA GLU A 13 -5.14 10.86 -20.89
C GLU A 13 -4.99 10.90 -22.40
N LYS A 14 -6.04 11.32 -23.12
CA LYS A 14 -6.02 11.40 -24.57
C LYS A 14 -5.18 12.56 -25.07
N GLY A 15 -5.15 13.68 -24.34
CA GLY A 15 -4.47 14.88 -24.75
C GLY A 15 -3.00 14.94 -24.37
N SER A 16 -2.53 14.05 -23.50
CA SER A 16 -1.18 14.10 -22.99
C SER A 16 -0.56 12.71 -22.91
N PRO A 17 0.09 12.26 -23.99
CA PRO A 17 0.70 10.92 -24.04
C PRO A 17 1.74 10.65 -22.95
N SER A 18 2.36 11.69 -22.42
CA SER A 18 3.35 11.57 -21.36
C SER A 18 2.78 11.09 -20.02
N ILE A 19 1.46 11.16 -19.85
CA ILE A 19 0.79 10.76 -18.62
C ILE A 19 0.29 9.30 -18.68
N SER A 20 0.16 8.78 -19.90
CA SER A 20 -0.32 7.43 -20.11
C SER A 20 0.76 6.39 -19.79
N LEU A 21 0.47 5.52 -18.84
CA LEU A 21 1.35 4.41 -18.50
C LEU A 21 1.13 3.25 -19.47
N SER A 22 2.22 2.62 -19.89
CA SER A 22 2.12 1.40 -20.69
C SER A 22 1.59 0.24 -19.85
N ALA A 23 1.16 -0.83 -20.50
CA ALA A 23 0.71 -2.03 -19.81
C ALA A 23 1.81 -2.60 -18.90
N ASP A 24 3.06 -2.58 -19.37
CA ASP A 24 4.19 -3.07 -18.59
C ASP A 24 4.47 -2.20 -17.37
N GLN A 25 4.34 -0.88 -17.51
CA GLN A 25 4.52 0.05 -16.39
C GLN A 25 3.44 -0.13 -15.34
N LYS A 26 2.19 -0.30 -15.77
CA LYS A 26 1.08 -0.59 -14.86
C LYS A 26 1.30 -1.90 -14.11
N LYS A 27 1.84 -2.89 -14.81
CA LYS A 27 2.16 -4.20 -14.23
C LYS A 27 3.23 -4.09 -13.16
N GLU A 28 4.27 -3.30 -13.40
CA GLU A 28 5.34 -3.07 -12.42
C GLU A 28 4.82 -2.41 -11.15
N ILE A 29 3.92 -1.43 -11.30
CA ILE A 29 3.28 -0.78 -10.15
C ILE A 29 2.42 -1.78 -9.40
N ALA A 30 1.65 -2.59 -10.11
CA ALA A 30 0.80 -3.62 -9.51
C ALA A 30 1.62 -4.68 -8.77
N GLU A 31 2.81 -5.01 -9.25
CA GLU A 31 3.71 -5.93 -8.56
C GLU A 31 4.17 -5.38 -7.22
N ILE A 32 4.49 -4.08 -7.16
CA ILE A 32 4.85 -3.42 -5.90
C ILE A 32 3.69 -3.52 -4.91
N ASP A 33 2.48 -3.20 -5.34
CA ASP A 33 1.29 -3.31 -4.50
C ASP A 33 1.09 -4.74 -3.98
N SER A 34 1.26 -5.72 -4.85
CA SER A 34 1.10 -7.13 -4.51
C SER A 34 2.11 -7.58 -3.45
N VAL A 35 3.38 -7.20 -3.61
CA VAL A 35 4.45 -7.53 -2.67
C VAL A 35 4.16 -6.92 -1.30
N TYR A 36 3.79 -5.65 -1.26
CA TYR A 36 3.52 -4.98 0.01
C TYR A 36 2.23 -5.45 0.67
N ARG A 37 1.23 -5.80 -0.11
CA ARG A 37 0.00 -6.41 0.40
C ARG A 37 0.32 -7.72 1.12
N ALA A 38 1.18 -8.55 0.54
CA ALA A 38 1.62 -9.79 1.15
C ALA A 38 2.40 -9.53 2.46
N LYS A 39 3.31 -8.56 2.44
CA LYS A 39 4.08 -8.19 3.64
C LYS A 39 3.18 -7.69 4.77
N ILE A 40 2.20 -6.86 4.44
CA ILE A 40 1.22 -6.37 5.42
C ILE A 40 0.41 -7.51 6.00
N ALA A 41 -0.06 -8.42 5.14
CA ALA A 41 -0.84 -9.58 5.58
C ALA A 41 -0.04 -10.47 6.52
N GLU A 42 1.22 -10.73 6.22
CA GLU A 42 2.10 -11.52 7.09
C GLU A 42 2.30 -10.86 8.44
N LYS A 43 2.52 -9.55 8.44
CA LYS A 43 2.72 -8.78 9.67
C LYS A 43 1.46 -8.79 10.52
N GLU A 44 0.31 -8.58 9.90
CA GLU A 44 -0.97 -8.63 10.60
C GLU A 44 -1.21 -9.99 11.23
N LEU A 45 -0.97 -11.05 10.49
CA LEU A 45 -1.17 -12.41 10.98
C LEU A 45 -0.27 -12.69 12.20
N PHE A 46 1.00 -12.37 12.08
CA PHE A 46 1.98 -12.60 13.13
C PHE A 46 1.66 -11.80 14.39
N LEU A 47 1.46 -10.48 14.25
CA LEU A 47 1.23 -9.62 15.40
C LEU A 47 -0.14 -9.85 16.05
N LYS A 48 -1.18 -10.11 15.27
CA LYS A 48 -2.49 -10.44 15.81
C LYS A 48 -2.44 -11.73 16.63
N ASP A 49 -1.67 -12.71 16.19
CA ASP A 49 -1.46 -13.94 16.95
C ASP A 49 -0.75 -13.65 18.29
N GLN A 50 0.28 -12.82 18.26
CA GLN A 50 0.98 -12.40 19.47
C GLN A 50 0.08 -11.64 20.44
N ILE A 51 -0.75 -10.75 19.91
CA ILE A 51 -1.72 -9.97 20.71
C ILE A 51 -2.71 -10.92 21.38
N ARG A 52 -3.23 -11.85 20.62
CA ARG A 52 -4.17 -12.85 21.15
C ARG A 52 -3.54 -13.65 22.29
N LYS A 53 -2.32 -14.11 22.11
CA LYS A 53 -1.58 -14.86 23.12
C LYS A 53 -1.34 -14.04 24.38
N ALA A 54 -0.94 -12.79 24.23
CA ALA A 54 -0.70 -11.89 25.35
C ALA A 54 -1.98 -11.66 26.15
N ARG A 55 -3.08 -11.39 25.47
CA ARG A 55 -4.39 -11.19 26.12
C ARG A 55 -4.88 -12.43 26.82
N HIS A 56 -4.70 -13.58 26.21
CA HIS A 56 -5.10 -14.86 26.78
C HIS A 56 -4.31 -15.18 28.05
N ALA A 57 -3.05 -14.78 28.07
CA ALA A 57 -2.18 -14.94 29.23
C ALA A 57 -2.40 -13.87 30.31
N GLY A 58 -3.28 -12.89 30.07
CA GLY A 58 -3.54 -11.80 31.00
C GLY A 58 -2.53 -10.66 30.93
N ASN A 59 -1.64 -10.66 29.95
CA ASN A 59 -0.61 -9.61 29.75
C ASN A 59 -1.18 -8.45 28.95
N LEU A 60 -2.03 -7.64 29.59
CA LEU A 60 -2.75 -6.56 28.90
C LEU A 60 -1.82 -5.47 28.37
N GLU A 61 -0.78 -5.11 29.14
CA GLU A 61 0.18 -4.10 28.72
C GLU A 61 0.95 -4.54 27.47
N GLU A 62 1.36 -5.81 27.45
CA GLU A 62 2.05 -6.37 26.30
C GLU A 62 1.12 -6.39 25.08
N GLY A 63 -0.16 -6.76 25.29
CA GLY A 63 -1.16 -6.73 24.23
C GLY A 63 -1.34 -5.34 23.61
N GLU A 64 -1.41 -4.30 24.46
CA GLU A 64 -1.52 -2.91 23.98
C GLU A 64 -0.26 -2.46 23.25
N SER A 65 0.91 -2.82 23.75
CA SER A 65 2.18 -2.51 23.11
C SER A 65 2.27 -3.14 21.73
N LEU A 66 1.85 -4.39 21.61
CA LEU A 66 1.82 -5.11 20.33
C LEU A 66 0.82 -4.51 19.36
N GLU A 67 -0.33 -4.02 19.85
CA GLU A 67 -1.31 -3.33 18.97
C GLU A 67 -0.73 -2.05 18.40
N LYS A 68 -0.02 -1.27 19.20
CA LYS A 68 0.64 -0.06 18.75
C LYS A 68 1.73 -0.39 17.73
N GLN A 69 2.47 -1.45 17.98
CA GLN A 69 3.49 -1.93 17.06
C GLN A 69 2.87 -2.33 15.72
N LEU A 70 1.76 -3.03 15.75
CA LEU A 70 1.04 -3.43 14.54
C LEU A 70 0.65 -2.23 13.69
N VAL A 71 0.02 -1.24 14.29
CA VAL A 71 -0.39 -0.01 13.60
C VAL A 71 0.81 0.70 12.99
N SER A 72 1.88 0.84 13.76
CA SER A 72 3.10 1.52 13.34
C SER A 72 3.77 0.80 12.17
N GLU A 73 3.90 -0.52 12.24
CA GLU A 73 4.54 -1.30 11.19
C GLU A 73 3.73 -1.33 9.90
N ILE A 74 2.41 -1.43 9.99
CA ILE A 74 1.55 -1.39 8.81
C ILE A 74 1.64 -0.02 8.14
N ARG A 75 1.62 1.06 8.92
CA ARG A 75 1.78 2.41 8.41
C ARG A 75 3.09 2.55 7.64
N ARG A 76 4.16 2.06 8.22
CA ARG A 76 5.49 2.11 7.62
C ARG A 76 5.53 1.34 6.30
N LEU A 77 4.94 0.17 6.26
CA LEU A 77 4.88 -0.63 5.02
C LEU A 77 4.07 0.08 3.94
N ARG A 78 2.96 0.71 4.31
CA ARG A 78 2.16 1.48 3.35
C ARG A 78 2.92 2.69 2.82
N GLU A 79 3.63 3.40 3.69
CA GLU A 79 4.46 4.53 3.30
C GLU A 79 5.58 4.10 2.37
N ASP A 80 6.25 3.01 2.69
CA ASP A 80 7.31 2.45 1.84
C ASP A 80 6.77 2.03 0.47
N CYS A 81 5.59 1.44 0.44
CA CYS A 81 4.91 1.05 -0.79
C CYS A 81 4.65 2.27 -1.68
N GLU A 82 4.06 3.31 -1.09
CA GLU A 82 3.78 4.56 -1.83
C GLU A 82 5.05 5.23 -2.31
N ALA A 83 6.09 5.26 -1.48
CA ALA A 83 7.38 5.83 -1.87
C ALA A 83 8.00 5.09 -3.05
N LYS A 84 7.94 3.78 -3.05
CA LYS A 84 8.46 2.97 -4.16
C LYS A 84 7.67 3.18 -5.44
N LYS A 85 6.34 3.26 -5.33
CA LYS A 85 5.48 3.53 -6.49
C LYS A 85 5.77 4.91 -7.08
N GLU A 86 5.92 5.92 -6.22
CA GLU A 86 6.24 7.28 -6.68
C GLU A 86 7.60 7.34 -7.38
N LYS A 87 8.58 6.68 -6.80
CA LYS A 87 9.92 6.62 -7.39
C LYS A 87 9.88 5.95 -8.77
N LEU A 88 9.11 4.89 -8.89
CA LEU A 88 8.95 4.18 -10.15
C LEU A 88 8.23 5.04 -11.18
N ARG A 89 7.14 5.70 -10.80
CA ARG A 89 6.40 6.62 -11.68
C ARG A 89 7.30 7.76 -12.17
N ALA A 90 8.12 8.31 -11.29
CA ALA A 90 9.05 9.36 -11.65
C ALA A 90 10.08 8.89 -12.70
N SER A 91 10.51 7.63 -12.62
CA SER A 91 11.41 7.05 -13.60
C SER A 91 10.75 6.89 -14.97
N PHE A 92 9.44 6.67 -15.01
CA PHE A 92 8.70 6.52 -16.26
C PHE A 92 8.50 7.85 -17.00
N GLY A 93 8.51 8.95 -16.26
CA GLY A 93 8.30 10.28 -16.82
C GLY A 93 9.51 10.89 -17.53
N ARG A 94 10.61 10.18 -17.65
CA ARG A 94 11.86 10.68 -18.25
C ARG A 94 12.12 10.14 -19.65
#